data_149b475dc660459ddb0239ced54b2d94
#
_entry.id   149b475dc660459ddb0239ced54b2d94
#
_cell.length_a   1.000
_cell.length_b   1.000
_cell.length_c   1.000
_cell.angle_alpha   90.00
_cell.angle_beta   90.00
_cell.angle_gamma   90.00
#
_symmetry.space_group_name_H-M   'P 1'
#
loop_
_entity.id
_entity.type
_entity.pdbx_description
1 polymer ?
#
loop_
_entity_poly.entity_id
_entity_poly.type
_entity_poly.pdbx_seq_one_letter_code
_entity_poly.pdbx_strand_id
1 'polypeptide(L)'
;MNSIDSELDKHGIKILCPIDQFNINEIATYVATLLCNKFPSLGLDYLSTFRRISNLNMYIADMPYGMSDACYYYKNTSMYFRSGLSFDEIKRLSFHESIHHLQEVRNNKNELHKLGLCTYLHSKAYGSALNESSVQLMASYATCESADVVKYYDISFPTDSPNYYPLLCNLIKQIGYLTGYPVLFESTIYANDSFFKSFKKLLGDNTAYNIQQGFDKILLTEEKIIKLNNKLQSTDMSDSKFKYYSSLITKYKKQIKTLFFNIQNLIITSFFDSKIKTIQNVSNRICKC
;
A
#
# COMPACT_ATOMS: atom_id res chain seq x y z
N MET A 1 14.54 16.18 -24.56
CA MET A 1 13.57 15.49 -23.70
C MET A 1 14.36 14.67 -22.69
N ASN A 2 14.28 14.97 -21.40
CA ASN A 2 14.99 14.19 -20.38
C ASN A 2 14.49 12.74 -20.40
N SER A 3 15.35 11.78 -20.08
CA SER A 3 14.97 10.35 -20.04
C SER A 3 13.77 10.06 -19.11
N ILE A 4 13.59 10.88 -18.10
CA ILE A 4 12.50 10.80 -17.11
C ILE A 4 11.17 11.27 -17.71
N ASP A 5 11.15 12.37 -18.46
CA ASP A 5 9.93 12.87 -19.14
C ASP A 5 9.42 11.82 -20.13
N SER A 6 10.33 11.17 -20.87
CA SER A 6 9.99 10.06 -21.76
C SER A 6 9.43 8.82 -21.02
N GLU A 7 9.81 8.59 -19.76
CA GLU A 7 9.29 7.49 -18.97
C GLU A 7 7.91 7.81 -18.39
N LEU A 8 7.68 9.03 -17.93
CA LEU A 8 6.38 9.52 -17.50
C LEU A 8 5.36 9.50 -18.67
N ASP A 9 5.79 9.95 -19.85
CA ASP A 9 4.96 9.89 -21.06
C ASP A 9 4.55 8.44 -21.42
N LYS A 10 5.45 7.46 -21.23
CA LYS A 10 5.11 6.02 -21.42
C LYS A 10 4.04 5.54 -20.47
N HIS A 11 3.95 6.12 -19.28
CA HIS A 11 2.89 5.87 -18.32
C HIS A 11 1.66 6.75 -18.54
N GLY A 12 1.69 7.66 -19.53
CA GLY A 12 0.62 8.59 -19.86
C GLY A 12 0.47 9.73 -18.85
N ILE A 13 1.48 10.01 -18.05
CA ILE A 13 1.51 11.12 -17.09
C ILE A 13 2.06 12.35 -17.80
N LYS A 14 1.25 13.40 -17.92
CA LYS A 14 1.65 14.66 -18.52
C LYS A 14 1.67 15.77 -17.48
N ILE A 15 2.85 16.31 -17.21
CA ILE A 15 3.02 17.42 -16.26
C ILE A 15 2.35 18.68 -16.82
N LEU A 16 1.52 19.34 -16.02
CA LEU A 16 0.84 20.60 -16.34
C LEU A 16 1.57 21.78 -15.71
N CYS A 17 1.80 21.75 -14.39
CA CYS A 17 2.52 22.81 -13.69
C CYS A 17 3.16 22.28 -12.40
N PRO A 18 4.25 22.91 -11.93
CA PRO A 18 4.77 22.65 -10.59
C PRO A 18 3.83 23.24 -9.52
N ILE A 19 3.81 22.61 -8.35
CA ILE A 19 3.25 23.22 -7.14
C ILE A 19 4.30 24.18 -6.58
N ASP A 20 3.89 25.36 -6.18
CA ASP A 20 4.79 26.38 -5.64
C ASP A 20 5.33 25.98 -4.25
N GLN A 21 6.47 26.58 -3.87
CA GLN A 21 7.16 26.24 -2.64
C GLN A 21 6.35 26.55 -1.36
N PHE A 22 5.47 27.53 -1.40
CA PHE A 22 4.62 27.85 -0.26
C PHE A 22 3.64 26.69 0.01
N ASN A 23 2.96 26.22 -1.02
CA ASN A 23 2.05 25.09 -0.94
C ASN A 23 2.79 23.79 -0.60
N ILE A 24 4.00 23.55 -1.14
CA ILE A 24 4.85 22.41 -0.75
C ILE A 24 5.18 22.46 0.75
N ASN A 25 5.50 23.62 1.30
CA ASN A 25 5.78 23.77 2.73
C ASN A 25 4.54 23.52 3.59
N GLU A 26 3.36 23.91 3.13
CA GLU A 26 2.09 23.56 3.81
C GLU A 26 1.82 22.05 3.82
N ILE A 27 2.06 21.38 2.71
CA ILE A 27 1.99 19.92 2.60
C ILE A 27 2.99 19.27 3.56
N ALA A 28 4.25 19.73 3.55
CA ALA A 28 5.30 19.19 4.42
C ALA A 28 4.97 19.38 5.91
N THR A 29 4.42 20.55 6.28
CA THR A 29 3.93 20.83 7.64
C THR A 29 2.80 19.87 8.04
N TYR A 30 1.82 19.70 7.18
CA TYR A 30 0.69 18.78 7.41
C TYR A 30 1.17 17.36 7.63
N VAL A 31 2.00 16.83 6.74
CA VAL A 31 2.51 15.45 6.80
C VAL A 31 3.40 15.24 8.02
N ALA A 32 4.37 16.13 8.28
CA ALA A 32 5.27 16.02 9.44
C ALA A 32 4.50 16.07 10.76
N THR A 33 3.49 16.96 10.86
CA THR A 33 2.62 17.07 12.04
C THR A 33 1.85 15.78 12.27
N LEU A 34 1.22 15.21 11.24
CA LEU A 34 0.46 13.97 11.38
C LEU A 34 1.35 12.78 11.72
N LEU A 35 2.51 12.62 11.06
CA LEU A 35 3.44 11.54 11.35
C LEU A 35 3.93 11.58 12.80
N CYS A 36 4.38 12.74 13.28
CA CYS A 36 4.89 12.85 14.65
C CYS A 36 3.80 12.66 15.70
N ASN A 37 2.60 13.20 15.48
CA ASN A 37 1.51 13.15 16.46
C ASN A 37 0.77 11.81 16.48
N LYS A 38 0.54 11.19 15.33
CA LYS A 38 -0.21 9.93 15.24
C LYS A 38 0.66 8.69 15.45
N PHE A 39 1.97 8.81 15.20
CA PHE A 39 2.91 7.71 15.31
C PHE A 39 4.12 8.05 16.21
N PRO A 40 3.89 8.48 17.47
CA PRO A 40 4.99 8.91 18.36
C PRO A 40 6.01 7.80 18.62
N SER A 41 5.59 6.53 18.56
CA SER A 41 6.48 5.38 18.73
C SER A 41 7.54 5.24 17.63
N LEU A 42 7.38 5.91 16.49
CA LEU A 42 8.39 5.93 15.43
C LEU A 42 9.58 6.82 15.77
N GLY A 43 9.46 7.73 16.74
CA GLY A 43 10.55 8.64 17.12
C GLY A 43 11.01 9.57 16.00
N LEU A 44 10.12 9.90 15.05
CA LEU A 44 10.44 10.81 13.94
C LEU A 44 10.63 12.23 14.45
N ASP A 45 11.74 12.87 14.02
CA ASP A 45 11.95 14.29 14.27
C ASP A 45 11.16 15.14 13.27
N TYR A 46 10.39 16.10 13.81
CA TYR A 46 9.53 16.96 13.00
C TYR A 46 10.32 17.77 11.96
N LEU A 47 11.40 18.43 12.37
CA LEU A 47 12.16 19.29 11.45
C LEU A 47 12.85 18.47 10.35
N SER A 48 13.37 17.30 10.69
CA SER A 48 13.97 16.39 9.72
C SER A 48 12.92 15.89 8.72
N THR A 49 11.75 15.47 9.21
CA THR A 49 10.63 15.00 8.37
C THR A 49 10.13 16.13 7.46
N PHE A 50 9.89 17.32 8.01
CA PHE A 50 9.49 18.50 7.25
C PHE A 50 10.50 18.80 6.13
N ARG A 51 11.81 18.88 6.44
CA ARG A 51 12.86 19.18 5.44
C ARG A 51 12.91 18.14 4.33
N ARG A 52 12.75 16.86 4.65
CA ARG A 52 12.74 15.81 3.63
C ARG A 52 11.59 15.97 2.65
N ILE A 53 10.40 16.32 3.14
CA ILE A 53 9.21 16.46 2.31
C ILE A 53 9.20 17.80 1.56
N SER A 54 9.62 18.91 2.20
CA SER A 54 9.65 20.24 1.58
C SER A 54 10.67 20.36 0.44
N ASN A 55 11.62 19.43 0.36
CA ASN A 55 12.60 19.35 -0.73
C ASN A 55 12.13 18.50 -1.92
N LEU A 56 10.93 17.92 -1.87
CA LEU A 56 10.38 17.16 -2.99
C LEU A 56 9.87 18.08 -4.08
N ASN A 57 10.07 17.68 -5.32
CA ASN A 57 9.36 18.29 -6.44
C ASN A 57 7.93 17.75 -6.48
N MET A 58 6.96 18.65 -6.56
CA MET A 58 5.54 18.29 -6.62
C MET A 58 4.89 18.94 -7.84
N TYR A 59 4.07 18.19 -8.56
CA TYR A 59 3.48 18.61 -9.82
C TYR A 59 1.99 18.28 -9.89
N ILE A 60 1.23 19.17 -10.53
CA ILE A 60 -0.10 18.84 -11.04
C ILE A 60 0.09 18.22 -12.43
N ALA A 61 -0.58 17.12 -12.68
CA ALA A 61 -0.45 16.36 -13.92
C ALA A 61 -1.79 15.84 -14.43
N ASP A 62 -1.90 15.70 -15.76
CA ASP A 62 -2.90 14.83 -16.34
C ASP A 62 -2.47 13.39 -16.18
N MET A 63 -3.32 12.59 -15.57
CA MET A 63 -3.05 11.17 -15.26
C MET A 63 -4.08 10.28 -15.98
N PRO A 64 -3.68 9.14 -16.52
CA PRO A 64 -4.59 8.22 -17.21
C PRO A 64 -5.77 7.82 -16.31
N TYR A 65 -6.91 7.60 -16.93
CA TYR A 65 -8.07 7.08 -16.23
C TYR A 65 -7.75 5.71 -15.60
N GLY A 66 -8.17 5.53 -14.33
CA GLY A 66 -7.90 4.32 -13.55
C GLY A 66 -6.50 4.25 -12.92
N MET A 67 -5.67 5.27 -13.11
CA MET A 67 -4.49 5.48 -12.30
C MET A 67 -4.89 6.15 -10.99
N SER A 68 -4.12 5.98 -9.93
CA SER A 68 -4.29 6.70 -8.66
C SER A 68 -4.32 8.22 -8.87
N ASP A 69 -5.00 8.95 -7.97
CA ASP A 69 -5.07 10.42 -8.03
C ASP A 69 -3.76 11.10 -7.59
N ALA A 70 -2.85 10.35 -6.97
CA ALA A 70 -1.49 10.77 -6.69
C ALA A 70 -0.51 9.61 -6.93
N CYS A 71 0.75 9.92 -7.16
CA CYS A 71 1.81 8.94 -7.16
C CYS A 71 3.16 9.57 -6.81
N TYR A 72 3.96 8.84 -6.03
CA TYR A 72 5.36 9.12 -5.81
C TYR A 72 6.22 8.35 -6.81
N TYR A 73 7.11 9.07 -7.50
CA TYR A 73 8.02 8.45 -8.46
C TYR A 73 9.47 8.52 -7.96
N TYR A 74 9.96 7.39 -7.48
CA TYR A 74 11.26 7.28 -6.80
C TYR A 74 12.47 7.60 -7.68
N LYS A 75 12.37 7.48 -9.01
CA LYS A 75 13.51 7.72 -9.92
C LYS A 75 13.91 9.19 -10.01
N ASN A 76 12.99 10.10 -9.85
CA ASN A 76 13.24 11.53 -9.84
C ASN A 76 12.83 12.22 -8.53
N THR A 77 12.45 11.43 -7.52
CA THR A 77 12.09 11.94 -6.19
C THR A 77 11.01 13.02 -6.27
N SER A 78 9.93 12.72 -7.00
CA SER A 78 8.85 13.67 -7.27
C SER A 78 7.49 13.07 -7.00
N MET A 79 6.53 13.94 -6.64
CA MET A 79 5.11 13.58 -6.49
C MET A 79 4.29 14.20 -7.61
N TYR A 80 3.31 13.46 -8.09
CA TYR A 80 2.38 13.88 -9.14
C TYR A 80 0.96 13.75 -8.61
N PHE A 81 0.17 14.80 -8.77
CA PHE A 81 -1.22 14.86 -8.35
C PHE A 81 -2.11 15.13 -9.57
N ARG A 82 -3.22 14.42 -9.65
CA ARG A 82 -4.19 14.57 -10.73
C ARG A 82 -4.70 16.00 -10.79
N SER A 83 -4.86 16.54 -12.00
CA SER A 83 -5.49 17.83 -12.22
C SER A 83 -6.94 17.85 -11.74
N GLY A 84 -7.37 18.98 -11.20
CA GLY A 84 -8.73 19.18 -10.66
C GLY A 84 -8.94 18.78 -9.20
N LEU A 85 -7.94 18.25 -8.52
CA LEU A 85 -8.00 18.03 -7.07
C LEU A 85 -7.97 19.38 -6.31
N SER A 86 -8.75 19.48 -5.24
CA SER A 86 -8.62 20.55 -4.27
C SER A 86 -7.30 20.45 -3.48
N PHE A 87 -6.85 21.56 -2.90
CA PHE A 87 -5.61 21.54 -2.12
C PHE A 87 -5.70 20.64 -0.87
N ASP A 88 -6.87 20.49 -0.28
CA ASP A 88 -7.08 19.59 0.86
C ASP A 88 -7.00 18.11 0.43
N GLU A 89 -7.49 17.77 -0.75
CA GLU A 89 -7.30 16.43 -1.32
C GLU A 89 -5.82 16.15 -1.62
N ILE A 90 -5.10 17.12 -2.18
CA ILE A 90 -3.66 17.02 -2.41
C ILE A 90 -2.91 16.78 -1.08
N LYS A 91 -3.21 17.56 -0.02
CA LYS A 91 -2.60 17.35 1.31
C LYS A 91 -2.87 15.94 1.84
N ARG A 92 -4.11 15.47 1.73
CA ARG A 92 -4.48 14.13 2.19
C ARG A 92 -3.74 13.03 1.42
N LEU A 93 -3.72 13.11 0.10
CA LEU A 93 -3.02 12.16 -0.77
C LEU A 93 -1.50 12.21 -0.57
N SER A 94 -0.93 13.41 -0.36
CA SER A 94 0.50 13.59 -0.12
C SER A 94 1.00 12.85 1.13
N PHE A 95 0.13 12.57 2.10
CA PHE A 95 0.53 11.80 3.29
C PHE A 95 0.97 10.38 2.90
N HIS A 96 0.20 9.68 2.07
CA HIS A 96 0.52 8.36 1.53
C HIS A 96 1.83 8.41 0.72
N GLU A 97 1.92 9.33 -0.23
CA GLU A 97 3.08 9.45 -1.13
C GLU A 97 4.36 9.86 -0.39
N SER A 98 4.23 10.66 0.68
CA SER A 98 5.36 11.03 1.53
C SER A 98 5.92 9.84 2.30
N ILE A 99 5.09 8.90 2.73
CA ILE A 99 5.57 7.66 3.36
C ILE A 99 6.44 6.89 2.37
N HIS A 100 6.04 6.77 1.10
CA HIS A 100 6.87 6.13 0.08
C HIS A 100 8.24 6.79 -0.07
N HIS A 101 8.32 8.13 0.01
CA HIS A 101 9.59 8.82 0.01
C HIS A 101 10.43 8.55 1.27
N LEU A 102 9.78 8.54 2.44
CA LEU A 102 10.48 8.37 3.72
C LEU A 102 11.06 6.96 3.89
N GLN A 103 10.46 5.94 3.27
CA GLN A 103 10.82 4.53 3.42
C GLN A 103 11.85 4.01 2.40
N GLU A 104 12.37 4.89 1.51
CA GLU A 104 13.37 4.48 0.52
C GLU A 104 14.69 4.07 1.13
N VAL A 105 15.18 2.89 0.75
CA VAL A 105 16.54 2.44 1.00
C VAL A 105 17.21 2.16 -0.34
N ARG A 106 18.33 2.85 -0.57
CA ARG A 106 19.13 2.75 -1.80
C ARG A 106 20.46 2.04 -1.52
N ASN A 107 20.94 1.30 -2.49
CA ASN A 107 22.25 0.68 -2.43
C ASN A 107 23.38 1.69 -2.74
N ASN A 108 24.64 1.25 -2.66
CA ASN A 108 25.81 2.08 -2.92
C ASN A 108 25.88 2.61 -4.38
N LYS A 109 25.08 2.07 -5.30
CA LYS A 109 24.94 2.55 -6.68
C LYS A 109 23.75 3.50 -6.86
N ASN A 110 23.14 3.94 -5.78
CA ASN A 110 21.93 4.77 -5.76
C ASN A 110 20.70 4.08 -6.42
N GLU A 111 20.68 2.75 -6.53
CA GLU A 111 19.53 2.01 -7.01
C GLU A 111 18.58 1.69 -5.85
N LEU A 112 17.28 1.76 -6.09
CA LEU A 112 16.29 1.39 -5.09
C LEU A 112 16.43 -0.10 -4.74
N HIS A 113 16.76 -0.38 -3.49
CA HIS A 113 16.91 -1.74 -2.97
C HIS A 113 15.67 -2.17 -2.17
N LYS A 114 15.10 -1.27 -1.40
CA LYS A 114 13.95 -1.53 -0.54
C LYS A 114 13.03 -0.31 -0.48
N LEU A 115 11.74 -0.55 -0.41
CA LEU A 115 10.70 0.46 -0.21
C LEU A 115 9.76 -0.06 0.89
N GLY A 116 10.02 0.32 2.14
CA GLY A 116 9.29 -0.20 3.29
C GLY A 116 9.33 -1.74 3.35
N LEU A 117 8.15 -2.35 3.21
CA LEU A 117 8.00 -3.81 3.20
C LEU A 117 8.27 -4.46 1.84
N CYS A 118 8.49 -3.67 0.78
CA CYS A 118 8.79 -4.16 -0.56
C CYS A 118 10.30 -4.26 -0.77
N THR A 119 10.78 -5.38 -1.32
CA THR A 119 12.17 -5.60 -1.69
C THR A 119 12.31 -5.71 -3.21
N TYR A 120 13.31 -5.06 -3.77
CA TYR A 120 13.63 -5.10 -5.20
C TYR A 120 14.84 -6.01 -5.43
N LEU A 121 14.63 -7.10 -6.19
CA LEU A 121 15.67 -8.05 -6.58
C LEU A 121 15.61 -8.27 -8.10
N HIS A 122 16.71 -8.03 -8.79
CA HIS A 122 16.80 -8.22 -10.25
C HIS A 122 15.63 -7.57 -11.02
N SER A 123 15.31 -6.31 -10.69
CA SER A 123 14.21 -5.52 -11.27
C SER A 123 12.80 -6.07 -11.00
N LYS A 124 12.66 -7.01 -10.07
CA LYS A 124 11.36 -7.51 -9.60
C LYS A 124 11.07 -7.01 -8.20
N ALA A 125 9.84 -6.56 -7.99
CA ALA A 125 9.32 -6.17 -6.70
C ALA A 125 8.65 -7.36 -6.00
N TYR A 126 8.92 -7.54 -4.71
CA TYR A 126 8.34 -8.58 -3.85
C TYR A 126 7.73 -7.93 -2.62
N GLY A 127 6.46 -8.19 -2.36
CA GLY A 127 5.72 -7.61 -1.23
C GLY A 127 5.20 -6.21 -1.50
N SER A 128 5.04 -5.81 -2.76
CA SER A 128 4.49 -4.50 -3.13
C SER A 128 3.12 -4.28 -2.50
N ALA A 129 2.23 -5.25 -2.55
CA ALA A 129 0.89 -5.12 -2.01
C ALA A 129 0.87 -5.06 -0.47
N LEU A 130 1.79 -5.74 0.22
CA LEU A 130 1.97 -5.58 1.66
C LEU A 130 2.44 -4.16 1.99
N ASN A 131 3.36 -3.61 1.21
CA ASN A 131 3.83 -2.24 1.40
C ASN A 131 2.71 -1.24 1.16
N GLU A 132 2.03 -1.28 0.00
CA GLU A 132 0.91 -0.41 -0.34
C GLU A 132 -0.19 -0.44 0.73
N SER A 133 -0.57 -1.64 1.18
CA SER A 133 -1.60 -1.79 2.21
C SER A 133 -1.17 -1.24 3.56
N SER A 134 0.10 -1.38 3.94
CA SER A 134 0.62 -0.83 5.19
C SER A 134 0.71 0.69 5.15
N VAL A 135 1.20 1.26 4.06
CA VAL A 135 1.24 2.71 3.83
C VAL A 135 -0.17 3.29 3.86
N GLN A 136 -1.11 2.66 3.17
CA GLN A 136 -2.51 3.11 3.15
C GLN A 136 -3.17 2.96 4.52
N LEU A 137 -2.89 1.90 5.27
CA LEU A 137 -3.38 1.75 6.64
C LEU A 137 -2.86 2.87 7.55
N MET A 138 -1.59 3.28 7.43
CA MET A 138 -1.03 4.42 8.14
C MET A 138 -1.73 5.72 7.73
N ALA A 139 -1.95 5.93 6.42
CA ALA A 139 -2.62 7.12 5.91
C ALA A 139 -4.05 7.23 6.46
N SER A 140 -4.83 6.15 6.39
CA SER A 140 -6.20 6.11 6.91
C SER A 140 -6.26 6.30 8.42
N TYR A 141 -5.30 5.72 9.17
CA TYR A 141 -5.20 5.92 10.61
C TYR A 141 -4.90 7.39 10.96
N ALA A 142 -4.00 8.04 10.21
CA ALA A 142 -3.67 9.45 10.43
C ALA A 142 -4.83 10.38 10.15
N THR A 143 -5.63 10.11 9.10
CA THR A 143 -6.78 10.91 8.67
C THR A 143 -8.09 10.48 9.31
N CYS A 144 -8.08 9.47 10.18
CA CYS A 144 -9.26 8.92 10.87
C CYS A 144 -10.34 8.43 9.89
N GLU A 145 -9.92 7.86 8.76
CA GLU A 145 -10.82 7.21 7.81
C GLU A 145 -11.22 5.82 8.32
N SER A 146 -12.51 5.49 8.23
CA SER A 146 -12.98 4.13 8.51
C SER A 146 -14.41 3.95 7.99
N ALA A 147 -14.78 2.70 7.73
CA ALA A 147 -16.15 2.32 7.45
C ALA A 147 -16.46 0.96 8.11
N ASP A 148 -17.58 0.89 8.82
CA ASP A 148 -18.03 -0.34 9.49
C ASP A 148 -18.36 -1.45 8.49
N VAL A 149 -18.89 -1.09 7.34
CA VAL A 149 -19.20 -2.02 6.26
C VAL A 149 -18.97 -1.37 4.90
N VAL A 150 -18.09 -1.96 4.11
CA VAL A 150 -17.99 -1.68 2.67
C VAL A 150 -18.33 -2.94 1.89
N LYS A 151 -18.93 -2.77 0.71
CA LYS A 151 -19.14 -3.86 -0.25
C LYS A 151 -18.15 -3.70 -1.41
N TYR A 152 -17.21 -4.62 -1.52
CA TYR A 152 -16.18 -4.59 -2.54
C TYR A 152 -15.99 -6.00 -3.13
N TYR A 153 -16.14 -6.16 -4.45
CA TYR A 153 -16.11 -7.46 -5.16
C TYR A 153 -17.02 -8.54 -4.55
N ASP A 154 -18.25 -8.16 -4.19
CA ASP A 154 -19.24 -9.04 -3.55
C ASP A 154 -18.79 -9.61 -2.19
N ILE A 155 -17.89 -8.93 -1.51
CA ILE A 155 -17.49 -9.18 -0.14
C ILE A 155 -17.92 -7.98 0.70
N SER A 156 -18.53 -8.22 1.86
CA SER A 156 -18.86 -7.18 2.85
C SER A 156 -17.95 -7.34 4.05
N PHE A 157 -17.25 -6.25 4.44
CA PHE A 157 -16.26 -6.27 5.52
C PHE A 157 -16.03 -4.85 6.07
N PRO A 158 -15.56 -4.71 7.32
CA PRO A 158 -15.09 -3.43 7.84
C PRO A 158 -13.71 -3.08 7.29
N THR A 159 -13.42 -1.80 7.11
CA THR A 159 -12.08 -1.36 6.70
C THR A 159 -11.78 0.05 7.22
N ASP A 160 -10.51 0.33 7.47
CA ASP A 160 -10.03 1.69 7.78
C ASP A 160 -9.77 2.50 6.51
N SER A 161 -9.80 1.88 5.32
CA SER A 161 -9.59 2.55 4.05
C SER A 161 -10.71 2.19 3.05
N PRO A 162 -11.86 2.88 3.11
CA PRO A 162 -12.98 2.58 2.22
C PRO A 162 -12.71 2.93 0.76
N ASN A 163 -11.82 3.88 0.49
CA ASN A 163 -11.59 4.44 -0.85
C ASN A 163 -10.39 3.82 -1.57
N TYR A 164 -9.36 3.38 -0.83
CA TYR A 164 -8.10 2.89 -1.40
C TYR A 164 -7.71 1.55 -0.78
N TYR A 165 -7.48 0.54 -1.61
CA TYR A 165 -7.06 -0.81 -1.19
C TYR A 165 -7.88 -1.45 -0.05
N PRO A 166 -9.23 -1.36 -0.05
CA PRO A 166 -10.04 -1.71 1.11
C PRO A 166 -9.84 -3.16 1.59
N LEU A 167 -9.72 -4.13 0.67
CA LEU A 167 -9.46 -5.54 0.99
C LEU A 167 -8.09 -5.75 1.61
N LEU A 168 -7.06 -5.15 1.01
CA LEU A 168 -5.68 -5.28 1.46
C LEU A 168 -5.49 -4.60 2.82
N CYS A 169 -6.12 -3.44 3.05
CA CYS A 169 -6.11 -2.76 4.34
C CYS A 169 -6.79 -3.57 5.43
N ASN A 170 -7.91 -4.25 5.13
CA ASN A 170 -8.54 -5.16 6.08
C ASN A 170 -7.60 -6.32 6.45
N LEU A 171 -6.94 -6.96 5.48
CA LEU A 171 -6.03 -8.07 5.72
C LEU A 171 -4.76 -7.64 6.48
N ILE A 172 -4.12 -6.54 6.08
CA ILE A 172 -2.90 -6.06 6.78
C ILE A 172 -3.21 -5.59 8.20
N LYS A 173 -4.41 -5.06 8.45
CA LYS A 173 -4.88 -4.72 9.80
C LYS A 173 -4.94 -5.95 10.70
N GLN A 174 -5.46 -7.09 10.21
CA GLN A 174 -5.47 -8.35 10.94
C GLN A 174 -4.06 -8.83 11.28
N ILE A 175 -3.13 -8.77 10.31
CA ILE A 175 -1.73 -9.13 10.54
C ILE A 175 -1.08 -8.16 11.52
N GLY A 176 -1.29 -6.86 11.39
CA GLY A 176 -0.79 -5.83 12.30
C GLY A 176 -1.28 -6.02 13.74
N TYR A 177 -2.55 -6.44 13.92
CA TYR A 177 -3.07 -6.80 15.24
C TYR A 177 -2.29 -7.97 15.87
N LEU A 178 -1.90 -8.97 15.08
CA LEU A 178 -1.20 -10.15 15.56
C LEU A 178 0.31 -9.92 15.81
N THR A 179 0.94 -9.13 14.95
CA THR A 179 2.40 -8.84 15.02
C THR A 179 2.71 -7.63 15.88
N GLY A 180 1.72 -6.77 16.14
CA GLY A 180 1.83 -5.46 16.78
C GLY A 180 1.92 -4.33 15.74
N TYR A 181 0.98 -3.37 15.81
CA TYR A 181 0.99 -2.20 14.92
C TYR A 181 2.29 -1.38 14.98
N PRO A 182 2.93 -1.15 16.16
CA PRO A 182 4.21 -0.46 16.20
C PRO A 182 5.28 -1.14 15.34
N VAL A 183 5.35 -2.49 15.38
CA VAL A 183 6.32 -3.27 14.59
C VAL A 183 6.03 -3.16 13.09
N LEU A 184 4.75 -3.19 12.70
CA LEU A 184 4.33 -3.02 11.31
C LEU A 184 4.71 -1.62 10.80
N PHE A 185 4.33 -0.57 11.52
CA PHE A 185 4.54 0.81 11.10
C PHE A 185 6.02 1.21 11.11
N GLU A 186 6.78 0.75 12.12
CA GLU A 186 8.23 0.93 12.17
C GLU A 186 8.91 0.29 10.97
N SER A 187 8.57 -0.97 10.65
CA SER A 187 9.14 -1.66 9.50
C SER A 187 8.72 -1.03 8.17
N THR A 188 7.53 -0.43 8.10
CA THR A 188 7.06 0.31 6.93
C THR A 188 7.90 1.57 6.71
N ILE A 189 8.13 2.37 7.74
CA ILE A 189 8.87 3.65 7.63
C ILE A 189 10.37 3.42 7.47
N TYR A 190 10.96 2.53 8.28
CA TYR A 190 12.41 2.33 8.31
C TYR A 190 12.90 1.20 7.40
N ALA A 191 12.00 0.56 6.67
CA ALA A 191 12.31 -0.54 5.76
C ALA A 191 13.14 -1.65 6.42
N ASN A 192 12.96 -1.89 7.74
CA ASN A 192 13.65 -2.94 8.47
C ASN A 192 12.89 -4.29 8.38
N ASP A 193 13.51 -5.37 8.87
CA ASP A 193 12.95 -6.72 8.76
C ASP A 193 12.15 -7.17 10.00
N SER A 194 11.91 -6.29 10.97
CA SER A 194 11.29 -6.65 12.26
C SER A 194 9.88 -7.21 12.07
N PHE A 195 9.09 -6.59 11.17
CA PHE A 195 7.76 -7.09 10.82
C PHE A 195 7.82 -8.51 10.24
N PHE A 196 8.66 -8.74 9.23
CA PHE A 196 8.77 -10.06 8.60
C PHE A 196 9.28 -11.13 9.56
N LYS A 197 10.21 -10.79 10.46
CA LYS A 197 10.67 -11.71 11.52
C LYS A 197 9.53 -12.06 12.48
N SER A 198 8.75 -11.08 12.94
CA SER A 198 7.58 -11.29 13.79
C SER A 198 6.50 -12.09 13.06
N PHE A 199 6.22 -11.75 11.82
CA PHE A 199 5.23 -12.40 10.98
C PHE A 199 5.53 -13.88 10.73
N LYS A 200 6.78 -14.19 10.35
CA LYS A 200 7.26 -15.56 10.16
C LYS A 200 7.30 -16.36 11.47
N LYS A 201 7.71 -15.73 12.56
CA LYS A 201 7.70 -16.38 13.87
C LYS A 201 6.28 -16.77 14.31
N LEU A 202 5.29 -15.94 13.98
CA LEU A 202 3.90 -16.15 14.36
C LEU A 202 3.21 -17.21 13.51
N LEU A 203 3.37 -17.16 12.19
CA LEU A 203 2.61 -17.97 11.24
C LEU A 203 3.41 -19.10 10.57
N GLY A 204 4.73 -19.09 10.72
CA GLY A 204 5.67 -19.94 9.98
C GLY A 204 6.07 -19.37 8.62
N ASP A 205 7.27 -19.72 8.15
CA ASP A 205 7.86 -19.17 6.93
C ASP A 205 6.99 -19.41 5.69
N ASN A 206 6.52 -20.63 5.48
CA ASN A 206 5.71 -20.99 4.32
C ASN A 206 4.37 -20.25 4.29
N THR A 207 3.70 -20.12 5.44
CA THR A 207 2.43 -19.41 5.55
C THR A 207 2.61 -17.92 5.29
N ALA A 208 3.63 -17.30 5.92
CA ALA A 208 3.97 -15.89 5.69
C ALA A 208 4.26 -15.60 4.22
N TYR A 209 5.03 -16.47 3.56
CA TYR A 209 5.31 -16.37 2.13
C TYR A 209 4.03 -16.48 1.27
N ASN A 210 3.18 -17.46 1.55
CA ASN A 210 1.92 -17.66 0.82
C ASN A 210 0.97 -16.47 0.97
N ILE A 211 0.90 -15.88 2.16
CA ILE A 211 0.12 -14.66 2.40
C ILE A 211 0.68 -13.49 1.59
N GLN A 212 1.99 -13.25 1.63
CA GLN A 212 2.64 -12.22 0.83
C GLN A 212 2.33 -12.37 -0.66
N GLN A 213 2.47 -13.58 -1.20
CA GLN A 213 2.14 -13.88 -2.60
C GLN A 213 0.64 -13.68 -2.89
N GLY A 214 -0.22 -13.96 -1.92
CA GLY A 214 -1.66 -13.72 -2.02
C GLY A 214 -2.00 -12.24 -2.13
N PHE A 215 -1.34 -11.39 -1.33
CA PHE A 215 -1.47 -9.92 -1.41
C PHE A 215 -1.07 -9.41 -2.79
N ASP A 216 0.11 -9.77 -3.28
CA ASP A 216 0.59 -9.36 -4.60
C ASP A 216 -0.36 -9.83 -5.73
N LYS A 217 -0.94 -11.05 -5.60
CA LYS A 217 -1.94 -11.55 -6.57
C LYS A 217 -3.25 -10.75 -6.54
N ILE A 218 -3.72 -10.31 -5.36
CA ILE A 218 -4.90 -9.44 -5.26
C ILE A 218 -4.61 -8.14 -6.00
N LEU A 219 -3.54 -7.43 -5.67
CA LEU A 219 -3.18 -6.15 -6.29
C LEU A 219 -3.08 -6.27 -7.82
N LEU A 220 -2.32 -7.23 -8.32
CA LEU A 220 -2.19 -7.48 -9.76
C LEU A 220 -3.52 -7.83 -10.45
N THR A 221 -4.46 -8.46 -9.72
CA THR A 221 -5.78 -8.79 -10.27
C THR A 221 -6.68 -7.55 -10.30
N GLU A 222 -6.59 -6.68 -9.30
CA GLU A 222 -7.27 -5.38 -9.27
C GLU A 222 -6.81 -4.48 -10.44
N GLU A 223 -5.51 -4.39 -10.69
CA GLU A 223 -4.98 -3.67 -11.86
C GLU A 223 -5.54 -4.20 -13.19
N LYS A 224 -5.69 -5.53 -13.32
CA LYS A 224 -6.31 -6.12 -14.52
C LYS A 224 -7.77 -5.72 -14.67
N ILE A 225 -8.53 -5.69 -13.56
CA ILE A 225 -9.93 -5.23 -13.58
C ILE A 225 -10.01 -3.77 -14.01
N ILE A 226 -9.14 -2.89 -13.45
CA ILE A 226 -9.09 -1.47 -13.83
C ILE A 226 -8.82 -1.33 -15.33
N LYS A 227 -7.79 -2.01 -15.85
CA LYS A 227 -7.46 -1.99 -17.29
C LYS A 227 -8.61 -2.50 -18.18
N LEU A 228 -9.37 -3.49 -17.73
CA LEU A 228 -10.53 -3.99 -18.46
C LEU A 228 -11.72 -3.05 -18.39
N ASN A 229 -11.97 -2.41 -17.25
CA ASN A 229 -13.01 -1.38 -17.12
C ASN A 229 -12.74 -0.20 -18.07
N ASN A 230 -11.47 0.25 -18.19
CA ASN A 230 -11.10 1.29 -19.13
C ASN A 230 -11.40 0.88 -20.58
N LYS A 231 -11.13 -0.38 -20.94
CA LYS A 231 -11.49 -0.90 -22.27
C LYS A 231 -12.99 -0.99 -22.48
N LEU A 232 -13.77 -1.36 -21.46
CA LEU A 232 -15.21 -1.42 -21.54
C LEU A 232 -15.84 -0.04 -21.82
N GLN A 233 -15.34 1.02 -21.18
CA GLN A 233 -15.86 2.38 -21.38
C GLN A 233 -15.71 2.87 -22.83
N SER A 234 -14.71 2.37 -23.56
CA SER A 234 -14.45 2.70 -24.97
C SER A 234 -15.03 1.69 -25.96
N THR A 235 -15.75 0.67 -25.49
CA THR A 235 -16.28 -0.43 -26.32
C THR A 235 -17.81 -0.35 -26.38
N ASP A 236 -18.38 -0.45 -27.60
CA ASP A 236 -19.82 -0.50 -27.78
C ASP A 236 -20.41 -1.76 -27.09
N MET A 237 -21.57 -1.59 -26.43
CA MET A 237 -22.27 -2.67 -25.72
C MET A 237 -22.69 -3.82 -26.65
N SER A 238 -22.89 -3.55 -27.94
CA SER A 238 -23.22 -4.55 -28.97
C SER A 238 -22.02 -5.37 -29.43
N ASP A 239 -20.77 -4.91 -29.17
CA ASP A 239 -19.55 -5.60 -29.57
C ASP A 239 -19.35 -6.89 -28.76
N SER A 240 -18.96 -7.96 -29.43
CA SER A 240 -18.56 -9.23 -28.80
C SER A 240 -17.45 -9.07 -27.76
N LYS A 241 -16.58 -8.08 -27.97
CA LYS A 241 -15.52 -7.70 -27.01
C LYS A 241 -16.08 -7.20 -25.68
N PHE A 242 -17.22 -6.49 -25.68
CA PHE A 242 -17.86 -6.03 -24.46
C PHE A 242 -18.25 -7.23 -23.57
N LYS A 243 -18.90 -8.24 -24.15
CA LYS A 243 -19.26 -9.48 -23.41
C LYS A 243 -18.03 -10.22 -22.91
N TYR A 244 -16.96 -10.28 -23.72
CA TYR A 244 -15.71 -10.90 -23.34
C TYR A 244 -15.05 -10.18 -22.16
N TYR A 245 -14.89 -8.85 -22.20
CA TYR A 245 -14.29 -8.07 -21.10
C TYR A 245 -15.12 -8.16 -19.82
N SER A 246 -16.45 -8.08 -19.92
CA SER A 246 -17.38 -8.24 -18.78
C SER A 246 -17.23 -9.61 -18.13
N SER A 247 -17.11 -10.69 -18.92
CA SER A 247 -16.87 -12.05 -18.45
C SER A 247 -15.53 -12.16 -17.71
N LEU A 248 -14.46 -11.56 -18.24
CA LEU A 248 -13.15 -11.55 -17.59
C LEU A 248 -13.18 -10.79 -16.26
N ILE A 249 -13.83 -9.64 -16.19
CA ILE A 249 -13.99 -8.88 -14.95
C ILE A 249 -14.70 -9.72 -13.89
N THR A 250 -15.80 -10.39 -14.27
CA THR A 250 -16.54 -11.29 -13.36
C THR A 250 -15.64 -12.41 -12.85
N LYS A 251 -14.84 -13.02 -13.72
CA LYS A 251 -13.87 -14.05 -13.35
C LYS A 251 -12.84 -13.52 -12.36
N TYR A 252 -12.26 -12.34 -12.61
CA TYR A 252 -11.26 -11.74 -11.74
C TYR A 252 -11.84 -11.30 -10.38
N LYS A 253 -13.05 -10.77 -10.33
CA LYS A 253 -13.75 -10.48 -9.06
C LYS A 253 -13.91 -11.74 -8.21
N LYS A 254 -14.32 -12.87 -8.82
CA LYS A 254 -14.41 -14.17 -8.13
C LYS A 254 -13.04 -14.65 -7.65
N GLN A 255 -11.98 -14.44 -8.43
CA GLN A 255 -10.61 -14.79 -8.04
C GLN A 255 -10.14 -13.98 -6.82
N ILE A 256 -10.38 -12.66 -6.80
CA ILE A 256 -10.05 -11.81 -5.66
C ILE A 256 -10.81 -12.29 -4.41
N LYS A 257 -12.10 -12.55 -4.52
CA LYS A 257 -12.92 -13.08 -3.42
C LYS A 257 -12.32 -14.36 -2.83
N THR A 258 -11.94 -15.31 -3.68
CA THR A 258 -11.30 -16.56 -3.25
C THR A 258 -9.95 -16.30 -2.56
N LEU A 259 -9.10 -15.44 -3.14
CA LEU A 259 -7.81 -15.08 -2.55
C LEU A 259 -7.97 -14.42 -1.17
N PHE A 260 -8.90 -13.47 -1.04
CA PHE A 260 -9.18 -12.80 0.22
C PHE A 260 -9.51 -13.78 1.33
N PHE A 261 -10.49 -14.66 1.12
CA PHE A 261 -10.88 -15.64 2.12
C PHE A 261 -9.79 -16.68 2.41
N ASN A 262 -9.01 -17.09 1.39
CA ASN A 262 -7.89 -17.99 1.60
C ASN A 262 -6.81 -17.37 2.49
N ILE A 263 -6.47 -16.09 2.24
CA ILE A 263 -5.49 -15.38 3.08
C ILE A 263 -6.02 -15.22 4.50
N GLN A 264 -7.28 -14.82 4.65
CA GLN A 264 -7.91 -14.67 5.95
C GLN A 264 -7.92 -15.99 6.73
N ASN A 265 -8.26 -17.10 6.09
CA ASN A 265 -8.21 -18.44 6.69
C ASN A 265 -6.77 -18.82 7.11
N LEU A 266 -5.75 -18.54 6.26
CA LEU A 266 -4.36 -18.79 6.61
C LEU A 266 -3.93 -18.00 7.86
N ILE A 267 -4.32 -16.73 7.96
CA ILE A 267 -4.02 -15.87 9.13
C ILE A 267 -4.65 -16.48 10.39
N ILE A 268 -5.95 -16.78 10.33
CA ILE A 268 -6.72 -17.30 11.49
C ILE A 268 -6.20 -18.66 11.92
N THR A 269 -6.11 -19.64 11.00
CA THR A 269 -5.72 -21.02 11.33
C THR A 269 -4.31 -21.06 11.90
N SER A 270 -3.35 -20.41 11.27
CA SER A 270 -1.96 -20.41 11.75
C SER A 270 -1.81 -19.74 13.12
N PHE A 271 -2.60 -18.70 13.39
CA PHE A 271 -2.61 -18.06 14.69
C PHE A 271 -3.10 -19.02 15.78
N PHE A 272 -4.23 -19.69 15.56
CA PHE A 272 -4.78 -20.66 16.53
C PHE A 272 -3.84 -21.85 16.74
N ASP A 273 -3.26 -22.41 15.67
CA ASP A 273 -2.28 -23.50 15.77
C ASP A 273 -1.06 -23.11 16.59
N SER A 274 -0.56 -21.88 16.41
CA SER A 274 0.54 -21.33 17.20
C SER A 274 0.19 -21.24 18.71
N LYS A 275 -1.04 -20.79 19.03
CA LYS A 275 -1.52 -20.68 20.42
C LYS A 275 -1.71 -22.05 21.05
N ILE A 276 -2.29 -23.02 20.35
CA ILE A 276 -2.46 -24.40 20.84
C ILE A 276 -1.12 -25.03 21.15
N LYS A 277 -0.13 -24.94 20.24
CA LYS A 277 1.23 -25.45 20.47
C LYS A 277 1.89 -24.81 21.70
N THR A 278 1.69 -23.51 21.90
CA THR A 278 2.22 -22.81 23.07
C THR A 278 1.61 -23.35 24.35
N ILE A 279 0.29 -23.56 24.44
CA ILE A 279 -0.43 -24.11 25.58
C ILE A 279 0.05 -25.54 25.87
N GLN A 280 0.16 -26.40 24.85
CA GLN A 280 0.67 -27.76 24.99
C GLN A 280 2.08 -27.80 25.52
N ASN A 281 2.97 -26.91 25.04
CA ASN A 281 4.36 -26.83 25.53
C ASN A 281 4.43 -26.39 27.00
N VAL A 282 3.58 -25.45 27.44
CA VAL A 282 3.48 -25.03 28.84
C VAL A 282 2.96 -26.19 29.69
N SER A 283 1.89 -26.87 29.27
CA SER A 283 1.32 -28.02 29.97
C SER A 283 2.34 -29.15 30.14
N ASN A 284 3.09 -29.47 29.09
CA ASN A 284 4.14 -30.51 29.13
C ASN A 284 5.33 -30.13 30.04
N ARG A 285 5.60 -28.86 30.29
CA ARG A 285 6.61 -28.41 31.26
C ARG A 285 6.12 -28.56 32.70
N ILE A 286 4.86 -28.22 32.93
CA ILE A 286 4.24 -28.34 34.27
C ILE A 286 4.15 -29.82 34.69
N CYS A 287 3.85 -30.74 33.76
CA CYS A 287 3.79 -32.17 34.05
C CYS A 287 5.16 -32.85 34.27
N LYS A 288 6.27 -32.16 34.03
CA LYS A 288 7.64 -32.66 34.26
C LYS A 288 8.31 -32.13 35.54
N CYS A 289 7.62 -31.25 36.25
CA CYS A 289 7.97 -30.81 37.61
C CYS A 289 7.14 -31.54 38.65
#